data_76c5bded071c3de3c192bf7171387c80
#
_entry.id   76c5bded071c3de3c192bf7171387c80
#
_cell.length_a   1.000
_cell.length_b   1.000
_cell.length_c   1.000
_cell.angle_alpha   90.00
_cell.angle_beta   90.00
_cell.angle_gamma   90.00
#
_symmetry.space_group_name_H-M   'P 1'
#
loop_
_entity.id
_entity.type
_entity.pdbx_description
1 polymer ?
#
loop_
_entity_poly.entity_id
_entity_poly.type
_entity_poly.pdbx_seq_one_letter_code
_entity_poly.pdbx_strand_id
1 'polypeptide(L)'
;VFSRRGQTSEALDVLNLAMSDTVQTELYPMYAAAYEEIAIPYIKELIERGASGRAFGESVHLLEVNPSSYEGLQYAIGMSDRLDRHEDYDAYVSQARSIYPEDIDFIVKQAASYSRTEDYRRAVDLLRPQLDDYPDNDGLVGAFAENSELMALQLIKEHEPDSAIAVADTALLFDENNESLLLAKGTAYEAMHRYDSAYFYQRKYKPGIEEAEGFKRHIDGLLSRSYRNEISLEYLQGRYGEEDVITSVASVSYIRKNAYNLFTGRINYAGRDGSTSGGD
;
A
#
# COMPACT_ATOMS: atom_id res chain seq x y z
N VAL A 1 -46.69 -12.51 -6.30
CA VAL A 1 -47.74 -11.76 -5.56
C VAL A 1 -47.17 -11.21 -4.27
N PHE A 2 -46.52 -12.00 -3.43
CA PHE A 2 -45.92 -11.57 -2.13
C PHE A 2 -44.83 -10.51 -2.32
N SER A 3 -43.90 -10.70 -3.23
CA SER A 3 -42.82 -9.75 -3.53
C SER A 3 -43.36 -8.37 -3.92
N ARG A 4 -44.44 -8.32 -4.76
CA ARG A 4 -45.09 -7.05 -5.17
C ARG A 4 -45.82 -6.32 -4.02
N ARG A 5 -46.05 -7.01 -2.88
CA ARG A 5 -46.66 -6.45 -1.68
C ARG A 5 -45.65 -6.08 -0.59
N GLY A 6 -44.37 -6.19 -0.88
CA GLY A 6 -43.31 -5.97 0.11
C GLY A 6 -43.14 -7.09 1.13
N GLN A 7 -43.70 -8.26 0.86
CA GLN A 7 -43.58 -9.47 1.68
C GLN A 7 -42.51 -10.39 1.10
N THR A 8 -41.29 -9.92 1.05
CA THR A 8 -40.18 -10.59 0.35
C THR A 8 -39.75 -11.87 1.08
N SER A 9 -39.71 -11.86 2.41
CA SER A 9 -39.34 -13.05 3.20
C SER A 9 -40.37 -14.18 2.98
N GLU A 10 -41.68 -13.86 3.03
CA GLU A 10 -42.74 -14.84 2.77
C GLU A 10 -42.69 -15.40 1.34
N ALA A 11 -42.28 -14.58 0.37
CA ALA A 11 -42.09 -15.03 -1.02
C ALA A 11 -40.93 -16.05 -1.12
N LEU A 12 -39.83 -15.82 -0.44
CA LEU A 12 -38.70 -16.73 -0.39
C LEU A 12 -39.03 -18.04 0.35
N ASP A 13 -39.77 -17.98 1.46
CA ASP A 13 -40.24 -19.15 2.19
C ASP A 13 -41.13 -20.07 1.32
N VAL A 14 -42.06 -19.47 0.54
CA VAL A 14 -42.94 -20.24 -0.37
C VAL A 14 -42.11 -20.90 -1.50
N LEU A 15 -41.08 -20.20 -2.02
CA LEU A 15 -40.22 -20.78 -3.05
C LEU A 15 -39.34 -21.91 -2.47
N ASN A 16 -38.81 -21.76 -1.27
CA ASN A 16 -38.06 -22.81 -0.57
C ASN A 16 -38.90 -24.07 -0.37
N LEU A 17 -40.17 -23.91 0.04
CA LEU A 17 -41.10 -25.05 0.17
C LEU A 17 -41.38 -25.71 -1.17
N ALA A 18 -41.62 -24.93 -2.23
CA ALA A 18 -41.85 -25.46 -3.57
C ALA A 18 -40.62 -26.20 -4.13
N MET A 19 -39.43 -25.70 -3.85
CA MET A 19 -38.15 -26.34 -4.26
C MET A 19 -37.91 -27.64 -3.52
N SER A 20 -38.24 -27.75 -2.24
CA SER A 20 -38.06 -28.97 -1.47
C SER A 20 -38.87 -30.15 -2.06
N ASP A 21 -40.04 -29.85 -2.63
CA ASP A 21 -40.90 -30.85 -3.29
C ASP A 21 -40.48 -31.17 -4.72
N THR A 22 -39.60 -30.34 -5.34
CA THR A 22 -39.26 -30.40 -6.78
C THR A 22 -37.79 -30.65 -7.09
N VAL A 23 -36.95 -30.93 -6.09
CA VAL A 23 -35.48 -31.09 -6.21
C VAL A 23 -35.06 -32.02 -7.37
N GLN A 24 -35.86 -33.02 -7.72
CA GLN A 24 -35.58 -33.99 -8.81
C GLN A 24 -36.42 -33.77 -10.07
N THR A 25 -37.07 -32.62 -10.20
CA THR A 25 -37.93 -32.29 -11.32
C THR A 25 -37.33 -31.25 -12.25
N GLU A 26 -37.84 -31.19 -13.50
CA GLU A 26 -37.48 -30.13 -14.48
C GLU A 26 -37.88 -28.72 -14.01
N LEU A 27 -38.70 -28.62 -12.96
CA LEU A 27 -39.20 -27.34 -12.43
C LEU A 27 -38.19 -26.66 -11.46
N TYR A 28 -37.27 -27.42 -10.89
CA TYR A 28 -36.29 -26.89 -9.93
C TYR A 28 -35.49 -25.69 -10.47
N PRO A 29 -34.90 -25.73 -11.69
CA PRO A 29 -34.16 -24.58 -12.21
C PRO A 29 -35.01 -23.30 -12.35
N MET A 30 -36.30 -23.46 -12.64
CA MET A 30 -37.23 -22.32 -12.74
C MET A 30 -37.48 -21.68 -11.36
N TYR A 31 -37.67 -22.50 -10.33
CA TYR A 31 -37.85 -21.99 -8.96
C TYR A 31 -36.57 -21.41 -8.40
N ALA A 32 -35.41 -22.01 -8.69
CA ALA A 32 -34.10 -21.50 -8.30
C ALA A 32 -33.82 -20.11 -8.92
N ALA A 33 -34.12 -19.93 -10.21
CA ALA A 33 -33.99 -18.64 -10.87
C ALA A 33 -34.95 -17.58 -10.29
N ALA A 34 -36.19 -17.96 -9.99
CA ALA A 34 -37.15 -17.06 -9.34
C ALA A 34 -36.75 -16.70 -7.90
N TYR A 35 -36.12 -17.65 -7.19
CA TYR A 35 -35.55 -17.40 -5.85
C TYR A 35 -34.42 -16.36 -5.93
N GLU A 36 -33.47 -16.56 -6.84
CA GLU A 36 -32.33 -15.64 -7.03
C GLU A 36 -32.81 -14.22 -7.40
N GLU A 37 -33.78 -14.09 -8.31
CA GLU A 37 -34.34 -12.79 -8.70
C GLU A 37 -34.95 -12.01 -7.52
N ILE A 38 -35.48 -12.72 -6.50
CA ILE A 38 -36.08 -12.11 -5.30
C ILE A 38 -35.03 -11.93 -4.20
N ALA A 39 -34.12 -12.90 -4.02
CA ALA A 39 -33.13 -12.90 -2.94
C ALA A 39 -32.10 -11.79 -3.10
N ILE A 40 -31.60 -11.54 -4.32
CA ILE A 40 -30.57 -10.53 -4.57
C ILE A 40 -31.02 -9.13 -4.11
N PRO A 41 -32.17 -8.57 -4.55
CA PRO A 41 -32.64 -7.28 -4.05
C PRO A 41 -32.88 -7.26 -2.53
N TYR A 42 -33.31 -8.39 -1.95
CA TYR A 42 -33.53 -8.48 -0.52
C TYR A 42 -32.24 -8.45 0.27
N ILE A 43 -31.20 -9.17 -0.19
CA ILE A 43 -29.86 -9.12 0.40
C ILE A 43 -29.31 -7.69 0.36
N LYS A 44 -29.45 -6.98 -0.77
CA LYS A 44 -29.05 -5.56 -0.89
C LYS A 44 -29.76 -4.68 0.16
N GLU A 45 -31.08 -4.85 0.30
CA GLU A 45 -31.86 -4.10 1.27
C GLU A 45 -31.40 -4.38 2.72
N LEU A 46 -31.05 -5.63 3.05
CA LEU A 46 -30.52 -5.99 4.35
C LEU A 46 -29.14 -5.35 4.61
N ILE A 47 -28.27 -5.28 3.60
CA ILE A 47 -26.98 -4.62 3.67
C ILE A 47 -27.13 -3.11 3.91
N GLU A 48 -28.03 -2.44 3.18
CA GLU A 48 -28.32 -1.01 3.33
C GLU A 48 -28.87 -0.68 4.73
N ARG A 49 -29.63 -1.59 5.32
CA ARG A 49 -30.14 -1.48 6.70
C ARG A 49 -29.11 -1.82 7.77
N GLY A 50 -27.91 -2.22 7.40
CA GLY A 50 -26.84 -2.65 8.33
C GLY A 50 -27.07 -4.03 8.96
N ALA A 51 -28.00 -4.83 8.45
CA ALA A 51 -28.34 -6.17 8.95
C ALA A 51 -27.38 -7.25 8.38
N SER A 52 -26.06 -7.06 8.54
CA SER A 52 -25.01 -7.87 7.89
C SER A 52 -25.13 -9.37 8.18
N GLY A 53 -25.49 -9.76 9.42
CA GLY A 53 -25.67 -11.17 9.76
C GLY A 53 -26.83 -11.83 9.04
N ARG A 54 -27.94 -11.11 8.84
CA ARG A 54 -29.08 -11.60 8.05
C ARG A 54 -28.75 -11.63 6.56
N ALA A 55 -28.07 -10.60 6.05
CA ALA A 55 -27.64 -10.57 4.67
C ALA A 55 -26.71 -11.74 4.34
N PHE A 56 -25.80 -12.08 5.26
CA PHE A 56 -24.97 -13.29 5.16
C PHE A 56 -25.80 -14.55 5.09
N GLY A 57 -26.73 -14.74 6.03
CA GLY A 57 -27.61 -15.92 6.05
C GLY A 57 -28.39 -16.10 4.74
N GLU A 58 -28.99 -15.03 4.20
CA GLU A 58 -29.70 -15.06 2.91
C GLU A 58 -28.77 -15.34 1.73
N SER A 59 -27.53 -14.84 1.77
CA SER A 59 -26.52 -15.16 0.73
C SER A 59 -26.14 -16.65 0.75
N VAL A 60 -26.01 -17.24 1.93
CA VAL A 60 -25.74 -18.68 2.08
C VAL A 60 -26.91 -19.51 1.54
N HIS A 61 -28.16 -19.14 1.90
CA HIS A 61 -29.34 -19.82 1.35
C HIS A 61 -29.44 -19.70 -0.16
N LEU A 62 -29.10 -18.53 -0.72
CA LEU A 62 -29.04 -18.38 -2.19
C LEU A 62 -28.02 -19.35 -2.80
N LEU A 63 -26.86 -19.55 -2.17
CA LEU A 63 -25.83 -20.48 -2.65
C LEU A 63 -26.20 -21.96 -2.44
N GLU A 64 -27.06 -22.28 -1.47
CA GLU A 64 -27.65 -23.64 -1.35
C GLU A 64 -28.59 -23.93 -2.52
N VAL A 65 -29.33 -22.91 -2.99
CA VAL A 65 -30.24 -23.03 -4.13
C VAL A 65 -29.52 -22.99 -5.46
N ASN A 66 -28.63 -22.03 -5.64
CA ASN A 66 -27.79 -21.86 -6.83
C ASN A 66 -26.32 -21.70 -6.43
N PRO A 67 -25.54 -22.79 -6.33
CA PRO A 67 -24.13 -22.74 -5.93
C PRO A 67 -23.23 -21.92 -6.87
N SER A 68 -23.72 -21.62 -8.09
CA SER A 68 -22.97 -20.83 -9.08
C SER A 68 -23.49 -19.40 -9.22
N SER A 69 -24.37 -18.92 -8.31
CA SER A 69 -24.80 -17.53 -8.32
C SER A 69 -23.63 -16.59 -8.12
N TYR A 70 -23.35 -15.76 -9.12
CA TYR A 70 -22.23 -14.81 -9.08
C TYR A 70 -22.45 -13.78 -7.97
N GLU A 71 -23.62 -13.16 -7.92
CA GLU A 71 -23.98 -12.21 -6.89
C GLU A 71 -24.06 -12.86 -5.49
N GLY A 72 -24.57 -14.09 -5.43
CA GLY A 72 -24.60 -14.87 -4.18
C GLY A 72 -23.20 -15.05 -3.59
N LEU A 73 -22.21 -15.42 -4.42
CA LEU A 73 -20.81 -15.53 -4.02
C LEU A 73 -20.22 -14.19 -3.60
N GLN A 74 -20.48 -13.13 -4.36
CA GLN A 74 -20.01 -11.77 -4.03
C GLN A 74 -20.54 -11.32 -2.66
N TYR A 75 -21.82 -11.53 -2.37
CA TYR A 75 -22.41 -11.16 -1.08
C TYR A 75 -21.94 -12.04 0.06
N ALA A 76 -21.87 -13.37 -0.13
CA ALA A 76 -21.37 -14.27 0.89
C ALA A 76 -19.94 -13.92 1.30
N ILE A 77 -19.04 -13.69 0.32
CA ILE A 77 -17.67 -13.27 0.56
C ILE A 77 -17.62 -11.90 1.26
N GLY A 78 -18.32 -10.90 0.73
CA GLY A 78 -18.30 -9.55 1.30
C GLY A 78 -18.90 -9.46 2.71
N MET A 79 -19.92 -10.29 3.01
CA MET A 79 -20.51 -10.33 4.35
C MET A 79 -19.66 -11.16 5.32
N SER A 80 -18.99 -12.22 4.87
CA SER A 80 -18.02 -12.96 5.68
C SER A 80 -16.89 -12.05 6.14
N ASP A 81 -16.35 -11.24 5.23
CA ASP A 81 -15.31 -10.27 5.53
C ASP A 81 -15.78 -9.25 6.58
N ARG A 82 -16.96 -8.65 6.35
CA ARG A 82 -17.55 -7.65 7.24
C ARG A 82 -17.87 -8.17 8.64
N LEU A 83 -18.07 -9.47 8.78
CA LEU A 83 -18.41 -10.17 10.04
C LEU A 83 -17.20 -10.86 10.67
N ASP A 84 -15.98 -10.64 10.14
CA ASP A 84 -14.73 -11.29 10.58
C ASP A 84 -14.79 -12.84 10.54
N ARG A 85 -15.59 -13.41 9.63
CA ARG A 85 -15.77 -14.85 9.44
C ARG A 85 -14.79 -15.39 8.40
N HIS A 86 -13.53 -15.45 8.76
CA HIS A 86 -12.44 -15.74 7.83
C HIS A 86 -12.53 -17.14 7.20
N GLU A 87 -12.95 -18.16 7.94
CA GLU A 87 -13.12 -19.52 7.39
C GLU A 87 -14.19 -19.57 6.31
N ASP A 88 -15.32 -18.88 6.52
CA ASP A 88 -16.38 -18.79 5.51
C ASP A 88 -15.93 -17.98 4.29
N TYR A 89 -15.22 -16.89 4.51
CA TYR A 89 -14.63 -16.10 3.43
C TYR A 89 -13.75 -16.98 2.52
N ASP A 90 -12.82 -17.73 3.09
CA ASP A 90 -11.89 -18.57 2.34
C ASP A 90 -12.62 -19.72 1.62
N ALA A 91 -13.65 -20.27 2.24
CA ALA A 91 -14.49 -21.30 1.63
C ALA A 91 -15.24 -20.76 0.40
N TYR A 92 -15.91 -19.60 0.51
CA TYR A 92 -16.64 -19.01 -0.62
C TYR A 92 -15.72 -18.46 -1.70
N VAL A 93 -14.55 -17.90 -1.36
CA VAL A 93 -13.54 -17.51 -2.34
C VAL A 93 -13.04 -18.73 -3.11
N SER A 94 -12.77 -19.84 -2.44
CA SER A 94 -12.37 -21.10 -3.09
C SER A 94 -13.46 -21.63 -4.02
N GLN A 95 -14.73 -21.58 -3.61
CA GLN A 95 -15.87 -21.94 -4.43
C GLN A 95 -15.97 -21.03 -5.67
N ALA A 96 -15.90 -19.71 -5.47
CA ALA A 96 -15.96 -18.73 -6.55
C ALA A 96 -14.84 -18.96 -7.58
N ARG A 97 -13.63 -19.17 -7.12
CA ARG A 97 -12.45 -19.44 -7.96
C ARG A 97 -12.55 -20.75 -8.74
N SER A 98 -13.24 -21.75 -8.21
CA SER A 98 -13.48 -23.01 -8.92
C SER A 98 -14.48 -22.85 -10.08
N ILE A 99 -15.42 -21.92 -9.96
CA ILE A 99 -16.49 -21.68 -10.93
C ILE A 99 -16.07 -20.60 -11.94
N TYR A 100 -15.44 -19.52 -11.45
CA TYR A 100 -15.01 -18.33 -12.18
C TYR A 100 -13.48 -18.13 -12.08
N PRO A 101 -12.67 -19.03 -12.68
CA PRO A 101 -11.22 -19.06 -12.48
C PRO A 101 -10.48 -17.82 -13.02
N GLU A 102 -11.04 -17.12 -13.99
CA GLU A 102 -10.42 -15.95 -14.64
C GLU A 102 -11.03 -14.61 -14.19
N ASP A 103 -11.99 -14.66 -13.27
CA ASP A 103 -12.63 -13.43 -12.77
C ASP A 103 -11.69 -12.66 -11.84
N ILE A 104 -11.40 -11.40 -12.22
CA ILE A 104 -10.44 -10.55 -11.52
C ILE A 104 -10.89 -10.23 -10.08
N ASP A 105 -12.17 -10.02 -9.86
CA ASP A 105 -12.69 -9.71 -8.52
C ASP A 105 -12.46 -10.88 -7.56
N PHE A 106 -12.66 -12.12 -8.01
CA PHE A 106 -12.40 -13.30 -7.19
C PHE A 106 -10.90 -13.60 -7.06
N ILE A 107 -10.09 -13.25 -8.06
CA ILE A 107 -8.61 -13.32 -7.96
C ILE A 107 -8.11 -12.37 -6.86
N VAL A 108 -8.58 -11.12 -6.85
CA VAL A 108 -8.24 -10.12 -5.82
C VAL A 108 -8.67 -10.58 -4.42
N LYS A 109 -9.88 -11.16 -4.30
CA LYS A 109 -10.36 -11.71 -3.02
C LYS A 109 -9.52 -12.90 -2.53
N GLN A 110 -9.02 -13.74 -3.44
CA GLN A 110 -8.11 -14.81 -3.10
C GLN A 110 -6.74 -14.28 -2.63
N ALA A 111 -6.23 -13.23 -3.27
CA ALA A 111 -5.01 -12.58 -2.81
C ALA A 111 -5.18 -11.99 -1.40
N ALA A 112 -6.34 -11.40 -1.08
CA ALA A 112 -6.67 -10.94 0.27
C ALA A 112 -6.71 -12.08 1.30
N SER A 113 -7.15 -13.29 0.91
CA SER A 113 -7.08 -14.49 1.75
C SER A 113 -5.62 -14.85 2.08
N TYR A 114 -4.74 -14.85 1.08
CA TYR A 114 -3.30 -15.08 1.30
C TYR A 114 -2.65 -13.99 2.16
N SER A 115 -3.03 -12.73 1.95
CA SER A 115 -2.53 -11.59 2.74
C SER A 115 -2.86 -11.72 4.23
N ARG A 116 -4.04 -12.20 4.58
CA ARG A 116 -4.45 -12.44 5.98
C ARG A 116 -3.59 -13.50 6.69
N THR A 117 -3.05 -14.45 5.95
CA THR A 117 -2.14 -15.48 6.47
C THR A 117 -0.67 -15.09 6.31
N GLU A 118 -0.39 -13.82 5.98
CA GLU A 118 0.95 -13.26 5.73
C GLU A 118 1.71 -13.96 4.58
N ASP A 119 0.99 -14.68 3.70
CA ASP A 119 1.56 -15.29 2.49
C ASP A 119 1.56 -14.30 1.33
N TYR A 120 2.22 -13.15 1.55
CA TYR A 120 2.26 -12.05 0.57
C TYR A 120 2.90 -12.47 -0.75
N ARG A 121 3.82 -13.42 -0.72
CA ARG A 121 4.45 -13.95 -1.94
C ARG A 121 3.40 -14.60 -2.85
N ARG A 122 2.55 -15.49 -2.31
CA ARG A 122 1.48 -16.09 -3.11
C ARG A 122 0.47 -15.07 -3.60
N ALA A 123 0.15 -14.05 -2.80
CA ALA A 123 -0.72 -12.98 -3.24
C ALA A 123 -0.12 -12.20 -4.42
N VAL A 124 1.15 -11.81 -4.35
CA VAL A 124 1.88 -11.12 -5.43
C VAL A 124 1.98 -11.99 -6.68
N ASP A 125 2.36 -13.26 -6.53
CA ASP A 125 2.50 -14.21 -7.64
C ASP A 125 1.16 -14.48 -8.35
N LEU A 126 0.04 -14.43 -7.62
CA LEU A 126 -1.31 -14.57 -8.17
C LEU A 126 -1.76 -13.33 -8.96
N LEU A 127 -1.49 -12.14 -8.44
CA LEU A 127 -1.97 -10.87 -9.01
C LEU A 127 -1.11 -10.41 -10.19
N ARG A 128 0.21 -10.60 -10.13
CA ARG A 128 1.15 -10.04 -11.12
C ARG A 128 0.83 -10.41 -12.59
N PRO A 129 0.52 -11.66 -12.93
CA PRO A 129 0.20 -12.03 -14.31
C PRO A 129 -1.04 -11.34 -14.86
N GLN A 130 -2.01 -11.01 -13.99
CA GLN A 130 -3.27 -10.39 -14.41
C GLN A 130 -3.09 -8.93 -14.85
N LEU A 131 -2.05 -8.26 -14.36
CA LEU A 131 -1.75 -6.86 -14.70
C LEU A 131 -1.28 -6.68 -16.14
N ASP A 132 -0.80 -7.74 -16.80
CA ASP A 132 -0.41 -7.68 -18.20
C ASP A 132 -1.65 -7.57 -19.11
N ASP A 133 -2.78 -8.17 -18.70
CA ASP A 133 -4.05 -8.15 -19.42
C ASP A 133 -4.98 -7.01 -18.93
N TYR A 134 -4.88 -6.60 -17.66
CA TYR A 134 -5.76 -5.62 -17.02
C TYR A 134 -4.97 -4.50 -16.29
N PRO A 135 -4.07 -3.77 -16.99
CA PRO A 135 -3.20 -2.77 -16.35
C PRO A 135 -3.94 -1.56 -15.76
N ASP A 136 -5.15 -1.28 -16.25
CA ASP A 136 -5.97 -0.13 -15.83
C ASP A 136 -7.06 -0.53 -14.81
N ASN A 137 -7.03 -1.74 -14.26
CA ASN A 137 -7.97 -2.15 -13.23
C ASN A 137 -7.48 -1.67 -11.85
N ASP A 138 -8.10 -0.60 -11.34
CA ASP A 138 -7.71 0.03 -10.07
C ASP A 138 -7.71 -0.94 -8.88
N GLY A 139 -8.68 -1.86 -8.82
CA GLY A 139 -8.78 -2.86 -7.76
C GLY A 139 -7.62 -3.85 -7.78
N LEU A 140 -7.25 -4.31 -8.97
CA LEU A 140 -6.12 -5.22 -9.17
C LEU A 140 -4.79 -4.52 -8.89
N VAL A 141 -4.59 -3.31 -9.43
CA VAL A 141 -3.38 -2.50 -9.21
C VAL A 141 -3.22 -2.19 -7.72
N GLY A 142 -4.31 -1.77 -7.05
CA GLY A 142 -4.29 -1.49 -5.62
C GLY A 142 -3.94 -2.71 -4.77
N ALA A 143 -4.58 -3.86 -5.04
CA ALA A 143 -4.29 -5.11 -4.33
C ALA A 143 -2.85 -5.59 -4.56
N PHE A 144 -2.34 -5.44 -5.78
CA PHE A 144 -0.95 -5.79 -6.10
C PHE A 144 0.05 -4.87 -5.38
N ALA A 145 -0.21 -3.56 -5.36
CA ALA A 145 0.63 -2.58 -4.67
C ALA A 145 0.67 -2.84 -3.15
N GLU A 146 -0.48 -3.07 -2.51
CA GLU A 146 -0.59 -3.37 -1.09
C GLU A 146 0.17 -4.66 -0.71
N ASN A 147 -0.06 -5.75 -1.44
CA ASN A 147 0.62 -7.01 -1.16
C ASN A 147 2.13 -6.94 -1.45
N SER A 148 2.54 -6.16 -2.44
CA SER A 148 3.96 -5.91 -2.74
C SER A 148 4.64 -5.07 -1.65
N GLU A 149 3.95 -4.07 -1.09
CA GLU A 149 4.44 -3.32 0.07
C GLU A 149 4.66 -4.24 1.27
N LEU A 150 3.64 -5.04 1.64
CA LEU A 150 3.71 -5.96 2.77
C LEU A 150 4.81 -7.01 2.58
N MET A 151 4.96 -7.55 1.37
CA MET A 151 6.03 -8.47 1.00
C MET A 151 7.41 -7.79 1.14
N ALA A 152 7.55 -6.56 0.67
CA ALA A 152 8.81 -5.82 0.79
C ALA A 152 9.18 -5.56 2.26
N LEU A 153 8.20 -5.19 3.10
CA LEU A 153 8.41 -5.02 4.54
C LEU A 153 8.80 -6.34 5.24
N GLN A 154 8.20 -7.45 4.83
CA GLN A 154 8.58 -8.77 5.31
C GLN A 154 10.01 -9.13 4.94
N LEU A 155 10.40 -8.94 3.67
CA LEU A 155 11.77 -9.20 3.19
C LEU A 155 12.82 -8.34 3.91
N ILE A 156 12.49 -7.09 4.28
CA ILE A 156 13.37 -6.25 5.09
C ILE A 156 13.60 -6.88 6.48
N LYS A 157 12.55 -7.40 7.12
CA LYS A 157 12.64 -8.09 8.42
C LYS A 157 13.45 -9.39 8.32
N GLU A 158 13.39 -10.06 7.18
CA GLU A 158 14.16 -11.27 6.86
C GLU A 158 15.62 -10.96 6.44
N HIS A 159 16.04 -9.68 6.49
CA HIS A 159 17.37 -9.21 6.07
C HIS A 159 17.66 -9.36 4.57
N GLU A 160 16.64 -9.29 3.75
CA GLU A 160 16.72 -9.33 2.27
C GLU A 160 16.34 -8.00 1.61
N PRO A 161 17.00 -6.87 1.90
CA PRO A 161 16.60 -5.57 1.41
C PRO A 161 16.72 -5.42 -0.13
N ASP A 162 17.64 -6.13 -0.78
CA ASP A 162 17.74 -6.11 -2.25
C ASP A 162 16.51 -6.74 -2.90
N SER A 163 15.99 -7.85 -2.35
CA SER A 163 14.76 -8.49 -2.77
C SER A 163 13.55 -7.56 -2.54
N ALA A 164 13.51 -6.86 -1.41
CA ALA A 164 12.46 -5.88 -1.10
C ALA A 164 12.43 -4.72 -2.11
N ILE A 165 13.59 -4.22 -2.52
CA ILE A 165 13.70 -3.17 -3.55
C ILE A 165 13.15 -3.70 -4.88
N ALA A 166 13.52 -4.91 -5.29
CA ALA A 166 13.06 -5.49 -6.55
C ALA A 166 11.53 -5.67 -6.60
N VAL A 167 10.94 -6.10 -5.49
CA VAL A 167 9.46 -6.22 -5.36
C VAL A 167 8.81 -4.84 -5.47
N ALA A 168 9.30 -3.85 -4.71
CA ALA A 168 8.77 -2.50 -4.76
C ALA A 168 8.93 -1.87 -6.16
N ASP A 169 10.07 -2.07 -6.82
CA ASP A 169 10.30 -1.57 -8.18
C ASP A 169 9.33 -2.17 -9.19
N THR A 170 9.04 -3.46 -9.06
CA THR A 170 8.07 -4.13 -9.93
C THR A 170 6.66 -3.55 -9.75
N ALA A 171 6.24 -3.29 -8.52
CA ALA A 171 4.93 -2.72 -8.24
C ALA A 171 4.83 -1.24 -8.67
N LEU A 172 5.91 -0.47 -8.53
CA LEU A 172 5.97 0.92 -8.98
C LEU A 172 5.90 1.09 -10.52
N LEU A 173 6.03 0.03 -11.31
CA LEU A 173 5.77 0.09 -12.75
C LEU A 173 4.27 0.31 -13.06
N PHE A 174 3.38 -0.08 -12.17
CA PHE A 174 1.93 0.04 -12.32
C PHE A 174 1.35 1.23 -11.56
N ASP A 175 1.99 1.63 -10.45
CA ASP A 175 1.64 2.83 -9.68
C ASP A 175 2.92 3.55 -9.23
N GLU A 176 3.48 4.36 -10.13
CA GLU A 176 4.78 5.02 -9.94
C GLU A 176 4.84 6.00 -8.75
N ASN A 177 3.69 6.53 -8.35
CA ASN A 177 3.56 7.51 -7.28
C ASN A 177 3.00 6.92 -5.98
N ASN A 178 2.92 5.61 -5.85
CA ASN A 178 2.45 4.96 -4.63
C ASN A 178 3.37 5.29 -3.45
N GLU A 179 2.86 6.08 -2.53
CA GLU A 179 3.64 6.61 -1.41
C GLU A 179 4.12 5.50 -0.46
N SER A 180 3.30 4.47 -0.23
CA SER A 180 3.63 3.32 0.62
C SER A 180 4.74 2.46 0.02
N LEU A 181 4.68 2.16 -1.28
CA LEU A 181 5.75 1.43 -1.98
C LEU A 181 7.06 2.22 -2.00
N LEU A 182 6.99 3.55 -2.20
CA LEU A 182 8.16 4.42 -2.14
C LEU A 182 8.77 4.44 -0.73
N LEU A 183 7.92 4.43 0.31
CA LEU A 183 8.35 4.34 1.71
C LEU A 183 9.03 2.99 1.98
N ALA A 184 8.42 1.87 1.58
CA ALA A 184 8.98 0.54 1.74
C ALA A 184 10.33 0.41 1.02
N LYS A 185 10.44 0.90 -0.22
CA LYS A 185 11.71 0.94 -0.96
C LYS A 185 12.76 1.79 -0.26
N GLY A 186 12.38 2.95 0.26
CA GLY A 186 13.27 3.80 1.04
C GLY A 186 13.74 3.13 2.33
N THR A 187 12.87 2.38 3.01
CA THR A 187 13.19 1.61 4.20
C THR A 187 14.18 0.47 3.90
N ALA A 188 14.04 -0.19 2.74
CA ALA A 188 15.02 -1.18 2.28
C ALA A 188 16.40 -0.55 2.05
N TYR A 189 16.49 0.64 1.44
CA TYR A 189 17.74 1.37 1.31
C TYR A 189 18.33 1.79 2.66
N GLU A 190 17.50 2.14 3.63
CA GLU A 190 17.95 2.47 4.99
C GLU A 190 18.55 1.24 5.68
N ALA A 191 17.92 0.07 5.54
CA ALA A 191 18.46 -1.20 6.05
C ALA A 191 19.84 -1.53 5.46
N MET A 192 20.12 -1.10 4.23
CA MET A 192 21.42 -1.20 3.57
C MET A 192 22.39 -0.05 3.93
N HIS A 193 22.03 0.84 4.84
CA HIS A 193 22.78 2.05 5.17
C HIS A 193 23.01 3.01 3.99
N ARG A 194 22.17 2.94 2.94
CA ARG A 194 22.20 3.85 1.80
C ARG A 194 21.28 5.03 2.06
N TYR A 195 21.69 5.88 2.99
CA TYR A 195 20.87 6.98 3.55
C TYR A 195 20.49 8.05 2.52
N ASP A 196 21.28 8.26 1.46
CA ASP A 196 20.97 9.14 0.36
C ASP A 196 19.73 8.66 -0.43
N SER A 197 19.73 7.38 -0.78
CA SER A 197 18.60 6.74 -1.47
C SER A 197 17.39 6.63 -0.55
N ALA A 198 17.58 6.26 0.73
CA ALA A 198 16.52 6.21 1.73
C ALA A 198 15.82 7.58 1.85
N TYR A 199 16.58 8.66 2.02
CA TYR A 199 16.05 10.02 2.06
C TYR A 199 15.28 10.38 0.79
N PHE A 200 15.83 10.06 -0.40
CA PHE A 200 15.20 10.38 -1.68
C PHE A 200 13.82 9.75 -1.83
N TYR A 201 13.65 8.50 -1.41
CA TYR A 201 12.36 7.79 -1.54
C TYR A 201 11.42 8.11 -0.39
N GLN A 202 11.87 8.03 0.87
CA GLN A 202 11.00 8.19 2.04
C GLN A 202 10.40 9.60 2.15
N ARG A 203 11.12 10.67 1.76
CA ARG A 203 10.59 12.04 1.80
C ARG A 203 9.35 12.28 0.95
N LYS A 204 8.99 11.36 0.05
CA LYS A 204 7.81 11.45 -0.80
C LYS A 204 6.55 11.00 -0.09
N TYR A 205 6.69 10.22 0.98
CA TYR A 205 5.58 9.77 1.81
C TYR A 205 5.00 10.93 2.62
N LYS A 206 3.68 10.97 2.72
CA LYS A 206 2.95 11.97 3.50
C LYS A 206 2.30 11.31 4.71
N PRO A 207 2.94 11.37 5.89
CA PRO A 207 2.40 10.78 7.10
C PRO A 207 1.11 11.48 7.56
N GLY A 208 0.29 10.77 8.32
CA GLY A 208 -0.84 11.35 9.03
C GLY A 208 -0.40 12.42 10.04
N ILE A 209 -1.35 13.25 10.49
CA ILE A 209 -1.08 14.40 11.38
C ILE A 209 -0.34 13.98 12.65
N GLU A 210 -0.70 12.83 13.24
CA GLU A 210 -0.12 12.36 14.49
C GLU A 210 1.33 11.89 14.33
N GLU A 211 1.69 11.38 13.14
CA GLU A 211 3.01 10.85 12.84
C GLU A 211 3.97 11.88 12.22
N ALA A 212 3.42 13.00 11.72
CA ALA A 212 4.14 13.96 10.88
C ALA A 212 5.42 14.51 11.55
N GLU A 213 5.38 14.80 12.85
CA GLU A 213 6.54 15.35 13.55
C GLU A 213 7.64 14.29 13.79
N GLY A 214 7.23 13.06 14.11
CA GLY A 214 8.14 11.91 14.24
C GLY A 214 8.80 11.58 12.92
N PHE A 215 8.02 11.52 11.86
CA PHE A 215 8.50 11.25 10.52
C PHE A 215 9.45 12.33 10.01
N LYS A 216 9.14 13.62 10.24
CA LYS A 216 10.03 14.71 9.89
C LYS A 216 11.40 14.57 10.55
N ARG A 217 11.44 14.28 11.86
CA ARG A 217 12.72 14.04 12.58
C ARG A 217 13.49 12.86 12.00
N HIS A 218 12.79 11.81 11.60
CA HIS A 218 13.39 10.67 10.92
C HIS A 218 14.03 11.07 9.58
N ILE A 219 13.30 11.80 8.72
CA ILE A 219 13.81 12.30 7.44
C ILE A 219 15.02 13.22 7.60
N ASP A 220 14.99 14.13 8.59
CA ASP A 220 16.12 14.99 8.93
C ASP A 220 17.34 14.16 9.39
N GLY A 221 17.09 13.06 10.11
CA GLY A 221 18.10 12.09 10.50
C GLY A 221 18.74 11.37 9.31
N LEU A 222 17.95 10.95 8.30
CA LEU A 222 18.46 10.36 7.07
C LEU A 222 19.32 11.37 6.28
N LEU A 223 18.82 12.61 6.14
CA LEU A 223 19.55 13.67 5.47
C LEU A 223 20.90 13.95 6.16
N SER A 224 20.93 13.93 7.48
CA SER A 224 22.16 14.15 8.26
C SER A 224 23.22 13.05 8.05
N ARG A 225 22.81 11.83 7.73
CA ARG A 225 23.67 10.67 7.46
C ARG A 225 23.98 10.49 5.98
N SER A 226 23.26 11.16 5.08
CA SER A 226 23.44 11.06 3.65
C SER A 226 24.78 11.68 3.21
N TYR A 227 25.21 11.36 1.97
CA TYR A 227 26.37 11.98 1.37
C TYR A 227 26.16 13.49 1.21
N ARG A 228 27.04 14.28 1.78
CA ARG A 228 27.00 15.74 1.69
C ARG A 228 28.35 16.29 1.27
N ASN A 229 28.35 17.12 0.25
CA ASN A 229 29.47 17.95 -0.12
C ASN A 229 29.11 19.40 0.19
N GLU A 230 29.98 20.08 0.91
CA GLU A 230 29.78 21.49 1.32
C GLU A 230 31.03 22.27 1.01
N ILE A 231 30.87 23.41 0.36
CA ILE A 231 31.95 24.39 0.14
C ILE A 231 31.53 25.64 0.87
N SER A 232 32.40 26.13 1.75
CA SER A 232 32.22 27.42 2.40
C SER A 232 33.35 28.38 2.07
N LEU A 233 33.01 29.64 1.86
CA LEU A 233 33.91 30.74 1.61
C LEU A 233 33.74 31.74 2.75
N GLU A 234 34.82 32.06 3.42
CA GLU A 234 34.83 33.06 4.47
C GLU A 234 35.86 34.11 4.12
N TYR A 235 35.49 35.38 4.29
CA TYR A 235 36.40 36.49 4.14
C TYR A 235 36.22 37.43 5.33
N LEU A 236 37.32 37.72 6.04
CA LEU A 236 37.38 38.61 7.15
C LEU A 236 38.41 39.71 6.84
N GLN A 237 38.01 40.97 7.08
CA GLN A 237 38.93 42.09 7.00
C GLN A 237 38.83 42.89 8.28
N GLY A 238 39.95 43.21 8.86
CA GLY A 238 40.06 43.99 10.07
C GLY A 238 41.09 45.10 9.92
N ARG A 239 40.84 46.23 10.54
CA ARG A 239 41.80 47.35 10.64
C ARG A 239 42.28 47.43 12.08
N TYR A 240 43.57 47.42 12.29
CA TYR A 240 44.16 47.37 13.64
C TYR A 240 45.19 48.47 13.82
N GLY A 241 45.08 49.17 14.98
CA GLY A 241 46.04 50.11 15.43
C GLY A 241 46.00 51.51 14.81
N GLU A 242 46.85 52.43 15.31
CA GLU A 242 46.97 53.81 14.81
C GLU A 242 47.69 53.88 13.43
N GLU A 243 48.30 52.81 12.96
CA GLU A 243 49.08 52.75 11.74
C GLU A 243 48.28 52.31 10.50
N ASP A 244 46.97 52.33 10.52
CA ASP A 244 46.11 51.92 9.39
C ASP A 244 46.42 50.54 8.77
N VAL A 245 46.84 49.62 9.63
CA VAL A 245 47.18 48.25 9.16
C VAL A 245 45.92 47.48 8.86
N ILE A 246 45.75 47.08 7.59
CA ILE A 246 44.64 46.24 7.14
C ILE A 246 45.12 44.77 7.15
N THR A 247 44.41 43.95 7.88
CA THR A 247 44.62 42.48 7.84
C THR A 247 43.41 41.86 7.16
N SER A 248 43.67 41.05 6.12
CA SER A 248 42.66 40.34 5.40
C SER A 248 42.90 38.83 5.54
N VAL A 249 41.89 38.07 5.88
CA VAL A 249 41.91 36.62 5.93
C VAL A 249 40.80 36.07 5.00
N ALA A 250 41.20 35.26 4.06
CA ALA A 250 40.24 34.52 3.22
C ALA A 250 40.42 33.02 3.49
N SER A 251 39.34 32.31 3.66
CA SER A 251 39.36 30.84 3.78
C SER A 251 38.38 30.18 2.86
N VAL A 252 38.79 29.07 2.26
CA VAL A 252 37.98 28.14 1.49
C VAL A 252 38.01 26.83 2.21
N SER A 253 36.83 26.31 2.58
CA SER A 253 36.77 24.97 3.12
C SER A 253 35.86 24.06 2.28
N TYR A 254 36.27 22.81 2.14
CA TYR A 254 35.49 21.74 1.53
C TYR A 254 35.28 20.64 2.55
N ILE A 255 34.03 20.27 2.74
CA ILE A 255 33.62 19.19 3.63
C ILE A 255 32.95 18.11 2.77
N ARG A 256 33.44 16.89 2.85
CA ARG A 256 32.80 15.71 2.30
C ARG A 256 32.43 14.78 3.44
N LYS A 257 31.13 14.57 3.61
CA LYS A 257 30.57 13.69 4.63
C LYS A 257 29.86 12.51 3.99
N ASN A 258 30.07 11.33 4.52
CA ASN A 258 29.25 10.14 4.28
C ASN A 258 28.85 9.50 5.61
N ALA A 259 28.13 8.35 5.56
CA ALA A 259 27.63 7.65 6.75
C ALA A 259 28.73 7.30 7.78
N TYR A 260 29.97 7.13 7.34
CA TYR A 260 31.07 6.60 8.15
C TYR A 260 32.28 7.55 8.28
N ASN A 261 32.44 8.48 7.33
CA ASN A 261 33.63 9.31 7.25
C ASN A 261 33.29 10.79 7.04
N LEU A 262 34.09 11.64 7.68
CA LEU A 262 34.11 13.08 7.47
C LEU A 262 35.50 13.47 6.99
N PHE A 263 35.59 14.01 5.78
CA PHE A 263 36.79 14.63 5.25
C PHE A 263 36.59 16.15 5.21
N THR A 264 37.55 16.88 5.81
CA THR A 264 37.53 18.36 5.77
C THR A 264 38.87 18.85 5.26
N GLY A 265 38.86 19.62 4.19
CA GLY A 265 40.02 20.37 3.71
C GLY A 265 39.76 21.85 3.84
N ARG A 266 40.73 22.62 4.39
CA ARG A 266 40.63 24.07 4.51
C ARG A 266 41.94 24.70 3.99
N ILE A 267 41.79 25.73 3.15
CA ILE A 267 42.89 26.56 2.68
C ILE A 267 42.64 27.96 3.22
N ASN A 268 43.64 28.53 3.92
CA ASN A 268 43.54 29.87 4.44
C ASN A 268 44.63 30.72 3.79
N TYR A 269 44.25 31.92 3.42
CA TYR A 269 45.15 33.01 3.02
C TYR A 269 45.06 34.13 4.01
N ALA A 270 46.20 34.66 4.49
CA ALA A 270 46.25 35.82 5.32
C ALA A 270 47.23 36.86 4.72
N GLY A 271 46.72 38.03 4.48
CA GLY A 271 47.51 39.17 3.99
C GLY A 271 47.45 40.32 4.99
N ARG A 272 48.56 41.03 5.11
CA ARG A 272 48.69 42.23 5.96
C ARG A 272 49.29 43.34 5.11
N ASP A 273 48.54 44.43 4.95
CA ASP A 273 48.99 45.64 4.31
C ASP A 273 49.13 46.72 5.37
N GLY A 274 50.32 47.36 5.42
CA GLY A 274 50.58 48.46 6.29
C GLY A 274 51.43 49.51 5.54
N SER A 275 51.05 50.76 5.60
CA SER A 275 51.93 51.83 5.15
C SER A 275 52.88 52.21 6.26
N THR A 276 54.18 51.91 6.11
CA THR A 276 55.19 52.53 6.93
C THR A 276 55.39 53.97 6.40
N SER A 277 54.80 54.96 7.07
CA SER A 277 55.24 56.32 6.85
C SER A 277 56.65 56.48 7.46
N GLY A 278 57.67 56.36 6.63
CA GLY A 278 59.02 56.77 7.00
C GLY A 278 59.00 58.29 7.12
N GLY A 279 58.98 58.75 8.37
CA GLY A 279 59.30 60.16 8.63
C GLY A 279 60.79 60.32 8.67
N ASP A 280 61.31 61.09 7.76
CA ASP A 280 62.66 61.68 7.89
C ASP A 280 62.67 62.79 8.96
#